data_5f8c9dbc56fe52d68528978381c6f84a
#
_entry.id   5f8c9dbc56fe52d68528978381c6f84a
#
_cell.length_a   1.000
_cell.length_b   1.000
_cell.length_c   1.000
_cell.angle_alpha   90.00
_cell.angle_beta   90.00
_cell.angle_gamma   90.00
#
_symmetry.space_group_name_H-M   'P 1'
#
loop_
_entity.id
_entity.type
_entity.pdbx_description
1 polymer ?
#
loop_
_entity_poly.entity_id
_entity_poly.type
_entity_poly.pdbx_seq_one_letter_code
_entity_poly.pdbx_strand_id
1 'polypeptide(L)'
;PMTLAATQSLYFEDLSVGMREDYSKLVRASDVVGFAELSGDRNPIHLSEHFAAKTPFGGRIAHGLYTASLISAVIGTRMPGPGAIYISQTLRFMAPVRIGDTVIASVEIVELIEKGRRAKLRCECRVGDTIVLEGEAEVKIPARPAAEQLSA
;
A
#
# COMPACT_ATOMS: atom_id res chain seq x y z
N PRO A 1 -0.50 -0.42 -23.22
CA PRO A 1 -1.42 0.48 -22.56
C PRO A 1 -1.76 -0.11 -21.20
N MET A 2 -1.33 0.59 -20.13
CA MET A 2 -1.82 0.25 -18.79
C MET A 2 -3.33 0.41 -18.84
N THR A 3 -4.02 -0.69 -18.87
CA THR A 3 -5.43 -0.68 -18.55
C THR A 3 -5.51 -0.13 -17.14
N LEU A 4 -6.09 1.05 -16.99
CA LEU A 4 -6.51 1.56 -15.69
C LEU A 4 -7.59 0.59 -15.19
N ALA A 5 -7.13 -0.60 -14.74
CA ALA A 5 -8.03 -1.58 -14.20
C ALA A 5 -8.70 -0.94 -13.00
N ALA A 6 -9.97 -0.63 -13.17
CA ALA A 6 -10.95 -0.40 -12.13
C ALA A 6 -10.46 0.45 -10.97
N THR A 7 -10.15 1.73 -11.21
CA THR A 7 -10.12 2.73 -10.16
C THR A 7 -11.55 2.85 -9.61
N GLN A 8 -11.77 2.36 -8.40
CA GLN A 8 -13.05 2.54 -7.71
C GLN A 8 -12.99 3.83 -6.92
N SER A 9 -14.01 4.67 -7.10
CA SER A 9 -14.22 5.87 -6.30
C SER A 9 -15.35 5.58 -5.32
N LEU A 10 -14.99 5.39 -4.06
CA LEU A 10 -15.95 5.20 -2.98
C LEU A 10 -16.02 6.46 -2.14
N TYR A 11 -17.25 6.91 -1.88
CA TYR A 11 -17.50 8.00 -0.95
C TYR A 11 -17.64 7.47 0.47
N PHE A 12 -17.56 8.35 1.44
CA PHE A 12 -17.64 7.95 2.86
C PHE A 12 -18.89 7.12 3.14
N GLU A 13 -20.02 7.50 2.55
CA GLU A 13 -21.33 6.84 2.73
C GLU A 13 -21.37 5.42 2.16
N ASP A 14 -20.44 5.07 1.27
CA ASP A 14 -20.35 3.74 0.66
C ASP A 14 -19.58 2.75 1.52
N LEU A 15 -18.89 3.23 2.56
CA LEU A 15 -17.95 2.42 3.32
C LEU A 15 -18.60 1.72 4.50
N SER A 16 -18.13 0.50 4.80
CA SER A 16 -18.53 -0.28 5.96
C SER A 16 -17.32 -0.91 6.61
N VAL A 17 -17.34 -1.04 7.93
CA VAL A 17 -16.33 -1.79 8.68
C VAL A 17 -16.31 -3.24 8.16
N GLY A 18 -15.11 -3.76 7.93
CA GLY A 18 -14.90 -5.09 7.38
C GLY A 18 -14.66 -5.13 5.88
N MET A 19 -14.94 -4.04 5.15
CA MET A 19 -14.60 -3.96 3.72
C MET A 19 -13.09 -4.09 3.53
N ARG A 20 -12.70 -4.83 2.49
CA ARG A 20 -11.29 -5.18 2.25
C ARG A 20 -10.98 -5.13 0.77
N GLU A 21 -9.75 -4.71 0.44
CA GLU A 21 -9.18 -4.75 -0.90
C GLU A 21 -7.72 -5.18 -0.86
N ASP A 22 -7.29 -5.83 -1.93
CA ASP A 22 -5.95 -6.36 -2.09
C ASP A 22 -5.34 -5.87 -3.40
N TYR A 23 -4.00 -5.85 -3.43
CA TYR A 23 -3.21 -5.58 -4.63
C TYR A 23 -1.99 -6.50 -4.63
N SER A 24 -1.76 -7.20 -5.73
CA SER A 24 -0.65 -8.13 -5.90
C SER A 24 0.41 -7.54 -6.82
N LYS A 25 1.66 -7.55 -6.39
CA LYS A 25 2.78 -6.98 -7.13
C LYS A 25 3.99 -7.90 -7.12
N LEU A 26 4.45 -8.32 -8.32
CA LEU A 26 5.74 -8.97 -8.48
C LEU A 26 6.84 -7.91 -8.30
N VAL A 27 7.76 -8.15 -7.38
CA VAL A 27 8.91 -7.27 -7.12
C VAL A 27 10.01 -7.57 -8.13
N ARG A 28 10.32 -6.61 -8.98
CA ARG A 28 11.34 -6.72 -10.02
C ARG A 28 12.60 -5.95 -9.63
N ALA A 29 13.74 -6.36 -10.20
CA ALA A 29 14.98 -5.60 -10.04
C ALA A 29 14.80 -4.14 -10.49
N SER A 30 14.07 -3.91 -11.59
CA SER A 30 13.78 -2.56 -12.08
C SER A 30 12.95 -1.73 -11.10
N ASP A 31 12.06 -2.34 -10.32
CA ASP A 31 11.27 -1.65 -9.31
C ASP A 31 12.17 -1.14 -8.19
N VAL A 32 13.12 -1.96 -7.73
CA VAL A 32 14.06 -1.59 -6.68
C VAL A 32 14.98 -0.45 -7.14
N VAL A 33 15.51 -0.54 -8.36
CA VAL A 33 16.32 0.52 -8.96
C VAL A 33 15.49 1.80 -9.11
N GLY A 34 14.26 1.68 -9.62
CA GLY A 34 13.36 2.82 -9.79
C GLY A 34 13.03 3.50 -8.46
N PHE A 35 12.78 2.74 -7.40
CA PHE A 35 12.52 3.31 -6.09
C PHE A 35 13.75 4.03 -5.53
N ALA A 36 14.94 3.46 -5.72
CA ALA A 36 16.20 4.11 -5.32
C ALA A 36 16.38 5.45 -6.05
N GLU A 37 16.06 5.51 -7.34
CA GLU A 37 16.12 6.74 -8.14
C GLU A 37 15.12 7.79 -7.64
N LEU A 38 13.88 7.38 -7.40
CA LEU A 38 12.81 8.29 -6.96
C LEU A 38 13.03 8.82 -5.55
N SER A 39 13.45 7.97 -4.63
CA SER A 39 13.58 8.31 -3.21
C SER A 39 14.94 8.89 -2.84
N GLY A 40 15.98 8.56 -3.60
CA GLY A 40 17.37 8.83 -3.22
C GLY A 40 17.96 7.80 -2.27
N ASP A 41 17.19 6.77 -1.87
CA ASP A 41 17.69 5.70 -1.00
C ASP A 41 18.50 4.70 -1.82
N ARG A 42 19.79 4.97 -1.94
CA ARG A 42 20.75 4.14 -2.68
C ARG A 42 21.56 3.23 -1.77
N ASN A 43 20.98 2.81 -0.65
CA ASN A 43 21.65 1.87 0.24
C ASN A 43 22.07 0.61 -0.55
N PRO A 44 23.36 0.23 -0.52
CA PRO A 44 23.85 -0.88 -1.33
C PRO A 44 23.21 -2.23 -1.01
N ILE A 45 22.53 -2.37 0.12
CA ILE A 45 21.77 -3.58 0.43
C ILE A 45 20.65 -3.84 -0.58
N HIS A 46 20.18 -2.80 -1.26
CA HIS A 46 19.16 -2.90 -2.30
C HIS A 46 19.74 -3.02 -3.71
N LEU A 47 20.92 -2.43 -3.94
CA LEU A 47 21.46 -2.21 -5.28
C LEU A 47 22.65 -3.10 -5.64
N SER A 48 23.38 -3.61 -4.63
CA SER A 48 24.60 -4.38 -4.85
C SER A 48 24.44 -5.82 -4.34
N GLU A 49 24.40 -6.77 -5.26
CA GLU A 49 24.37 -8.19 -4.89
C GLU A 49 25.62 -8.59 -4.08
N HIS A 50 26.80 -8.07 -4.45
CA HIS A 50 28.05 -8.32 -3.75
C HIS A 50 27.99 -7.83 -2.29
N PHE A 51 27.48 -6.63 -2.07
CA PHE A 51 27.31 -6.09 -0.72
C PHE A 51 26.25 -6.88 0.05
N ALA A 52 25.09 -7.10 -0.55
CA ALA A 52 23.96 -7.76 0.10
C ALA A 52 24.24 -9.21 0.48
N ALA A 53 25.04 -9.92 -0.33
CA ALA A 53 25.43 -11.30 -0.05
C ALA A 53 26.20 -11.46 1.27
N LYS A 54 26.87 -10.40 1.73
CA LYS A 54 27.63 -10.40 2.98
C LYS A 54 26.78 -9.99 4.18
N THR A 55 25.53 -9.65 3.99
CA THR A 55 24.60 -9.31 5.06
C THR A 55 23.86 -10.57 5.53
N PRO A 56 23.18 -10.52 6.71
CA PRO A 56 22.34 -11.63 7.15
C PRO A 56 21.24 -12.03 6.15
N PHE A 57 20.87 -11.14 5.22
CA PHE A 57 19.87 -11.44 4.20
C PHE A 57 20.40 -12.32 3.06
N GLY A 58 21.71 -12.36 2.86
CA GLY A 58 22.36 -13.21 1.84
C GLY A 58 22.09 -12.81 0.38
N GLY A 59 21.46 -11.68 0.14
CA GLY A 59 21.11 -11.17 -1.18
C GLY A 59 20.36 -9.85 -1.10
N ARG A 60 20.10 -9.23 -2.25
CA ARG A 60 19.43 -7.94 -2.32
C ARG A 60 17.99 -8.05 -1.80
N ILE A 61 17.58 -7.06 -1.05
CA ILE A 61 16.20 -6.92 -0.56
C ILE A 61 15.59 -5.63 -1.10
N ALA A 62 14.25 -5.62 -1.22
CA ALA A 62 13.52 -4.41 -1.57
C ALA A 62 13.51 -3.44 -0.38
N HIS A 63 13.39 -2.15 -0.68
CA HIS A 63 13.20 -1.12 0.35
C HIS A 63 11.89 -1.39 1.10
N GLY A 64 11.92 -1.27 2.43
CA GLY A 64 10.70 -1.40 3.22
C GLY A 64 9.63 -0.39 2.79
N LEU A 65 10.03 0.85 2.50
CA LEU A 65 9.11 1.89 2.05
C LEU A 65 8.58 1.64 0.63
N TYR A 66 9.29 0.90 -0.21
CA TYR A 66 8.74 0.42 -1.48
C TYR A 66 7.54 -0.51 -1.20
N THR A 67 7.73 -1.48 -0.32
CA THR A 67 6.64 -2.40 0.07
C THR A 67 5.47 -1.61 0.68
N ALA A 68 5.74 -0.64 1.53
CA ALA A 68 4.72 0.23 2.10
C ALA A 68 3.95 1.02 1.03
N SER A 69 4.61 1.41 -0.07
CA SER A 69 3.96 2.14 -1.17
C SER A 69 2.84 1.34 -1.83
N LEU A 70 2.87 0.01 -1.74
CA LEU A 70 1.83 -0.85 -2.29
C LEU A 70 0.52 -0.71 -1.50
N ILE A 71 0.60 -0.40 -0.20
CA ILE A 71 -0.57 -0.05 0.61
C ILE A 71 -1.19 1.24 0.07
N SER A 72 -0.36 2.23 -0.23
CA SER A 72 -0.83 3.48 -0.83
C SER A 72 -1.55 3.24 -2.16
N ALA A 73 -1.07 2.30 -2.97
CA ALA A 73 -1.73 1.93 -4.22
C ALA A 73 -3.15 1.40 -3.99
N VAL A 74 -3.36 0.56 -2.98
CA VAL A 74 -4.69 0.05 -2.62
C VAL A 74 -5.60 1.19 -2.20
N ILE A 75 -5.13 2.04 -1.29
CA ILE A 75 -5.91 3.15 -0.75
C ILE A 75 -6.28 4.15 -1.84
N GLY A 76 -5.33 4.50 -2.69
CA GLY A 76 -5.52 5.55 -3.70
C GLY A 76 -6.30 5.11 -4.94
N THR A 77 -6.35 3.81 -5.24
CA THR A 77 -6.97 3.33 -6.48
C THR A 77 -8.13 2.37 -6.27
N ARG A 78 -8.24 1.71 -5.12
CA ARG A 78 -9.25 0.67 -4.89
C ARG A 78 -10.18 0.97 -3.73
N MET A 79 -9.64 1.31 -2.55
CA MET A 79 -10.48 1.54 -1.37
C MET A 79 -9.78 2.45 -0.37
N PRO A 80 -10.30 3.65 -0.16
CA PRO A 80 -11.50 4.27 -0.74
C PRO A 80 -11.37 4.67 -2.21
N GLY A 81 -10.16 4.75 -2.75
CA GLY A 81 -9.91 5.14 -4.13
C GLY A 81 -9.72 6.65 -4.30
N PRO A 82 -9.90 7.17 -5.52
CA PRO A 82 -9.65 8.57 -5.85
C PRO A 82 -10.35 9.53 -4.90
N GLY A 83 -9.61 10.55 -4.46
CA GLY A 83 -10.08 11.53 -3.50
C GLY A 83 -9.74 11.23 -2.05
N ALA A 84 -9.30 10.01 -1.73
CA ALA A 84 -8.83 9.67 -0.40
C ALA A 84 -7.54 10.45 -0.08
N ILE A 85 -7.47 11.02 1.11
CA ILE A 85 -6.32 11.80 1.57
C ILE A 85 -5.68 11.07 2.74
N TYR A 86 -4.40 10.74 2.60
CA TYR A 86 -3.62 10.15 3.68
C TYR A 86 -3.46 11.14 4.83
N ILE A 87 -3.77 10.70 6.04
CA ILE A 87 -3.55 11.46 7.26
C ILE A 87 -2.35 10.91 8.01
N SER A 88 -2.30 9.59 8.22
CA SER A 88 -1.22 8.93 8.94
C SER A 88 -1.06 7.48 8.53
N GLN A 89 0.12 6.94 8.78
CA GLN A 89 0.45 5.54 8.54
C GLN A 89 1.46 5.08 9.59
N THR A 90 1.13 4.02 10.32
CA THR A 90 2.13 3.31 11.10
C THR A 90 2.67 2.13 10.29
N LEU A 91 3.92 1.78 10.50
CA LEU A 91 4.59 0.71 9.78
C LEU A 91 5.46 -0.10 10.73
N ARG A 92 5.38 -1.42 10.61
CA ARG A 92 6.30 -2.35 11.23
C ARG A 92 6.80 -3.32 10.16
N PHE A 93 8.10 -3.36 9.97
CA PHE A 93 8.75 -4.24 8.98
C PHE A 93 9.09 -5.56 9.66
N MET A 94 8.40 -6.63 9.27
CA MET A 94 8.45 -7.93 9.95
C MET A 94 9.44 -8.90 9.32
N ALA A 95 9.62 -8.84 8.00
CA ALA A 95 10.49 -9.73 7.25
C ALA A 95 10.94 -9.07 5.94
N PRO A 96 12.10 -9.48 5.40
CA PRO A 96 12.59 -8.92 4.14
C PRO A 96 11.75 -9.35 2.95
N VAL A 97 11.67 -8.47 1.94
CA VAL A 97 11.10 -8.77 0.64
C VAL A 97 12.23 -8.83 -0.37
N ARG A 98 12.26 -9.89 -1.17
CA ARG A 98 13.32 -10.14 -2.15
C ARG A 98 12.85 -9.85 -3.55
N ILE A 99 13.80 -9.56 -4.43
CA ILE A 99 13.52 -9.49 -5.87
C ILE A 99 13.00 -10.86 -6.31
N GLY A 100 11.89 -10.87 -7.04
CA GLY A 100 11.21 -12.09 -7.46
C GLY A 100 10.04 -12.51 -6.57
N ASP A 101 9.92 -11.93 -5.36
CA ASP A 101 8.76 -12.17 -4.51
C ASP A 101 7.52 -11.48 -5.08
N THR A 102 6.37 -12.10 -4.88
CA THR A 102 5.07 -11.47 -5.13
C THR A 102 4.50 -11.01 -3.79
N VAL A 103 4.32 -9.70 -3.66
CA VAL A 103 3.74 -9.10 -2.45
C VAL A 103 2.25 -8.89 -2.66
N ILE A 104 1.46 -9.32 -1.68
CA ILE A 104 0.03 -9.00 -1.62
C ILE A 104 -0.15 -7.95 -0.52
N ALA A 105 -0.55 -6.75 -0.93
CA ALA A 105 -0.90 -5.66 -0.02
C ALA A 105 -2.41 -5.69 0.21
N SER A 106 -2.83 -5.69 1.47
CA SER A 106 -4.24 -5.75 1.87
C SER A 106 -4.58 -4.60 2.80
N VAL A 107 -5.76 -4.05 2.61
CA VAL A 107 -6.31 -2.96 3.43
C VAL A 107 -7.73 -3.34 3.85
N GLU A 108 -8.03 -3.21 5.14
CA GLU A 108 -9.34 -3.50 5.70
C GLU A 108 -9.82 -2.33 6.55
N ILE A 109 -11.07 -1.89 6.35
CA ILE A 109 -11.67 -0.85 7.18
C ILE A 109 -11.98 -1.43 8.56
N VAL A 110 -11.39 -0.84 9.60
CA VAL A 110 -11.62 -1.26 10.98
C VAL A 110 -12.42 -0.26 11.79
N GLU A 111 -12.47 1.01 11.37
CA GLU A 111 -13.24 2.04 12.06
C GLU A 111 -13.64 3.13 11.07
N LEU A 112 -14.88 3.61 11.19
CA LEU A 112 -15.38 4.78 10.46
C LEU A 112 -15.68 5.88 11.45
N ILE A 113 -15.17 7.09 11.18
CA ILE A 113 -15.32 8.26 12.05
C ILE A 113 -16.05 9.33 11.26
N GLU A 114 -17.32 9.58 11.60
CA GLU A 114 -18.17 10.54 10.89
C GLU A 114 -17.63 11.96 10.95
N LYS A 115 -17.11 12.36 12.10
CA LYS A 115 -16.49 13.67 12.26
C LYS A 115 -15.25 13.76 11.38
N GLY A 116 -15.34 14.60 10.33
CA GLY A 116 -14.26 14.78 9.36
C GLY A 116 -14.21 13.68 8.29
N ARG A 117 -15.15 12.76 8.29
CA ARG A 117 -15.24 11.64 7.32
C ARG A 117 -13.93 10.91 7.18
N ARG A 118 -13.50 10.26 8.26
CA ARG A 118 -12.23 9.53 8.33
C ARG A 118 -12.47 8.03 8.49
N ALA A 119 -11.51 7.26 8.03
CA ALA A 119 -11.50 5.82 8.25
C ALA A 119 -10.14 5.39 8.78
N LYS A 120 -10.15 4.43 9.69
CA LYS A 120 -8.95 3.70 10.08
C LYS A 120 -8.91 2.38 9.34
N LEU A 121 -7.74 2.07 8.77
CA LEU A 121 -7.53 0.93 7.92
C LEU A 121 -6.41 0.08 8.48
N ARG A 122 -6.68 -1.21 8.68
CA ARG A 122 -5.62 -2.17 8.96
C ARG A 122 -4.93 -2.51 7.65
N CYS A 123 -3.59 -2.41 7.65
CA CYS A 123 -2.77 -2.63 6.47
C CYS A 123 -1.81 -3.79 6.71
N GLU A 124 -1.67 -4.65 5.71
CA GLU A 124 -0.80 -5.80 5.77
C GLU A 124 -0.20 -6.06 4.39
N CYS A 125 1.08 -6.40 4.37
CA CYS A 125 1.71 -6.95 3.16
C CYS A 125 2.27 -8.33 3.52
N ARG A 126 2.09 -9.28 2.58
CA ARG A 126 2.59 -10.65 2.77
C ARG A 126 3.22 -11.18 1.51
N VAL A 127 4.15 -12.12 1.70
CA VAL A 127 4.74 -12.94 0.65
C VAL A 127 4.43 -14.39 1.03
N GLY A 128 3.59 -15.06 0.24
CA GLY A 128 3.04 -16.35 0.63
C GLY A 128 2.30 -16.24 1.98
N ASP A 129 2.68 -17.06 2.94
CA ASP A 129 2.07 -17.06 4.27
C ASP A 129 2.80 -16.14 5.27
N THR A 130 3.87 -15.48 4.84
CA THR A 130 4.70 -14.63 5.71
C THR A 130 4.22 -13.18 5.65
N ILE A 131 3.88 -12.62 6.81
CA ILE A 131 3.61 -11.19 6.94
C ILE A 131 4.97 -10.47 6.91
N VAL A 132 5.16 -9.60 5.92
CA VAL A 132 6.41 -8.85 5.76
C VAL A 132 6.30 -7.42 6.28
N LEU A 133 5.08 -6.89 6.34
CA LEU A 133 4.80 -5.55 6.83
C LEU A 133 3.38 -5.49 7.38
N GLU A 134 3.20 -4.76 8.47
CA GLU A 134 1.87 -4.47 9.03
C GLU A 134 1.81 -3.04 9.55
N GLY A 135 0.61 -2.50 9.65
CA GLY A 135 0.39 -1.16 10.20
C GLY A 135 -1.06 -0.74 10.13
N GLU A 136 -1.29 0.50 10.49
CA GLU A 136 -2.61 1.13 10.46
C GLU A 136 -2.52 2.48 9.75
N ALA A 137 -3.46 2.72 8.85
CA ALA A 137 -3.61 4.00 8.16
C ALA A 137 -4.83 4.73 8.68
N GLU A 138 -4.76 6.05 8.67
CA GLU A 138 -5.92 6.92 8.79
C GLU A 138 -6.03 7.75 7.52
N VAL A 139 -7.23 7.78 6.94
CA VAL A 139 -7.48 8.50 5.69
C VAL A 139 -8.76 9.32 5.81
N LYS A 140 -8.82 10.42 5.07
CA LYS A 140 -10.02 11.23 4.92
C LYS A 140 -10.66 10.91 3.57
N ILE A 141 -11.98 10.76 3.56
CA ILE A 141 -12.73 10.35 2.37
C ILE A 141 -13.76 11.43 2.04
N PRO A 142 -13.91 11.81 0.76
CA PRO A 142 -14.93 12.77 0.37
C PRO A 142 -16.34 12.23 0.60
N ALA A 143 -17.27 13.14 0.95
CA ALA A 143 -18.70 12.83 0.97
C ALA A 143 -19.24 12.79 -0.46
N ARG A 144 -20.30 12.01 -0.65
CA ARG A 144 -21.02 12.00 -1.92
C ARG A 144 -21.55 13.41 -2.22
N PRO A 145 -21.31 13.95 -3.43
CA PRO A 145 -21.85 15.26 -3.79
C PRO A 145 -23.38 15.29 -3.70
N ALA A 146 -23.94 16.43 -3.26
CA ALA A 146 -25.38 16.60 -3.09
C ALA A 146 -26.18 16.32 -4.38
N ALA A 147 -25.63 16.66 -5.56
CA ALA A 147 -26.24 16.38 -6.84
C ALA A 147 -26.38 14.88 -7.12
N GLU A 148 -25.41 14.06 -6.70
CA GLU A 148 -25.46 12.60 -6.82
C GLU A 148 -26.39 11.97 -5.78
N GLN A 149 -26.52 12.58 -4.61
CA GLN A 149 -27.46 12.13 -3.57
C GLN A 149 -28.90 12.28 -4.00
N LEU A 150 -29.21 13.30 -4.81
CA LEU A 150 -30.56 13.57 -5.30
C LEU A 150 -30.97 12.68 -6.48
N SER A 151 -30.01 12.05 -7.17
CA SER A 151 -30.25 11.18 -8.32
C SER A 151 -30.39 9.70 -7.97
N ALA A 152 -30.18 9.35 -6.69
CA ALA A 152 -30.25 7.96 -6.21
C ALA A 152 -31.72 7.52 -5.93
#